data_7338acb30d748c202417426998e87e8d
#
_entry.id   7338acb30d748c202417426998e87e8d
#
_cell.length_a   1.000
_cell.length_b   1.000
_cell.length_c   1.000
_cell.angle_alpha   90.00
_cell.angle_beta   90.00
_cell.angle_gamma   90.00
#
_symmetry.space_group_name_H-M   'P 1'
#
loop_
_entity.id
_entity.type
_entity.pdbx_description
1 polymer ?
#
loop_
_entity_poly.entity_id
_entity_poly.type
_entity_poly.pdbx_seq_one_letter_code
_entity_poly.pdbx_strand_id
1 'polypeptide(L)'
;ATVIDSILHTYEGVIAVDSGHIAMHEAGAIEFTGHKVITLPGKEGKMEAKTLDEFMDDFLHDDNAAHSVYPGMVYITMPTEYGTLYSAKDLDDIYQVCQKYHIVLYVDGARLGYGLTAPTSDITLPYLSRHCDVFYIGGTKEGALCGEAVVFTHNNAHEHFFNIVKQHGALMAKSRLIGCQFEALFTDDLYFTVSRHANKMAER
;
A
#
# COMPACT_ATOMS: atom_id res chain seq x y z
N ALA A 1 -0.32 -9.39 -1.94
CA ALA A 1 -1.33 -10.45 -1.89
C ALA A 1 -1.70 -10.82 -0.44
N THR A 2 -0.78 -11.35 0.38
CA THR A 2 -1.06 -11.89 1.73
C THR A 2 -1.82 -10.91 2.65
N VAL A 3 -1.44 -9.63 2.66
CA VAL A 3 -2.11 -8.61 3.48
C VAL A 3 -3.54 -8.35 2.96
N ILE A 4 -3.71 -8.26 1.64
CA ILE A 4 -5.02 -8.06 1.01
C ILE A 4 -5.94 -9.22 1.38
N ASP A 5 -5.50 -10.46 1.18
CA ASP A 5 -6.24 -11.67 1.53
C ASP A 5 -6.57 -11.77 3.04
N SER A 6 -5.69 -11.22 3.90
CA SER A 6 -5.92 -11.23 5.35
C SER A 6 -6.97 -10.24 5.83
N ILE A 7 -7.27 -9.22 5.05
CA ILE A 7 -8.18 -8.13 5.43
C ILE A 7 -9.55 -8.29 4.75
N LEU A 8 -9.54 -8.63 3.45
CA LEU A 8 -10.76 -8.68 2.67
C LEU A 8 -11.58 -9.95 2.93
N HIS A 9 -12.89 -9.80 2.91
CA HIS A 9 -13.81 -10.93 2.84
C HIS A 9 -13.85 -11.50 1.42
N THR A 10 -14.23 -12.77 1.28
CA THR A 10 -14.24 -13.49 -0.01
C THR A 10 -15.07 -12.84 -1.13
N TYR A 11 -16.02 -11.98 -0.78
CA TYR A 11 -16.85 -11.23 -1.72
C TYR A 11 -16.30 -9.83 -2.04
N GLU A 12 -15.17 -9.46 -1.43
CA GLU A 12 -14.58 -8.14 -1.58
C GLU A 12 -13.42 -8.13 -2.55
N GLY A 13 -13.21 -6.96 -3.17
CA GLY A 13 -12.10 -6.66 -4.05
C GLY A 13 -11.32 -5.43 -3.60
N VAL A 14 -10.20 -5.20 -4.24
CA VAL A 14 -9.30 -4.08 -3.96
C VAL A 14 -9.31 -3.09 -5.13
N ILE A 15 -9.57 -1.82 -4.82
CA ILE A 15 -9.50 -0.72 -5.78
C ILE A 15 -8.04 -0.30 -5.96
N ALA A 16 -7.59 -0.15 -7.20
CA ALA A 16 -6.30 0.43 -7.55
C ALA A 16 -6.42 1.30 -8.80
N VAL A 17 -5.43 2.16 -9.06
CA VAL A 17 -5.35 2.81 -10.37
C VAL A 17 -5.00 1.80 -11.46
N ASP A 18 -5.42 2.05 -12.67
CA ASP A 18 -5.19 1.19 -13.84
C ASP A 18 -3.70 0.94 -14.12
N SER A 19 -2.82 1.89 -13.80
CA SER A 19 -1.36 1.77 -13.85
C SER A 19 -0.73 1.18 -12.58
N GLY A 20 -1.54 0.86 -11.56
CA GLY A 20 -1.06 0.39 -10.26
C GLY A 20 -0.37 -0.96 -10.34
N HIS A 21 0.63 -1.18 -9.48
CA HIS A 21 1.48 -2.36 -9.51
C HIS A 21 0.68 -3.67 -9.42
N ILE A 22 -0.33 -3.72 -8.53
CA ILE A 22 -1.18 -4.92 -8.37
C ILE A 22 -2.08 -5.19 -9.58
N ALA A 23 -2.39 -4.18 -10.40
CA ALA A 23 -3.17 -4.34 -11.61
C ALA A 23 -2.31 -4.85 -12.78
N MET A 24 -1.02 -4.45 -12.86
CA MET A 24 -0.21 -4.62 -14.06
C MET A 24 0.97 -5.59 -13.88
N HIS A 25 1.55 -5.72 -12.67
CA HIS A 25 2.88 -6.31 -12.50
C HIS A 25 2.98 -7.43 -11.46
N GLU A 26 1.85 -7.89 -10.89
CA GLU A 26 1.82 -8.96 -9.88
C GLU A 26 1.41 -10.33 -10.43
N ALA A 27 1.38 -10.49 -11.75
CA ALA A 27 1.04 -11.76 -12.41
C ALA A 27 -0.27 -12.40 -11.92
N GLY A 28 -1.26 -11.59 -11.54
CA GLY A 28 -2.53 -12.08 -11.00
C GLY A 28 -2.44 -12.59 -9.55
N ALA A 29 -1.45 -12.15 -8.77
CA ALA A 29 -1.28 -12.64 -7.39
C ALA A 29 -2.46 -12.27 -6.48
N ILE A 30 -3.16 -11.19 -6.76
CA ILE A 30 -4.34 -10.78 -6.00
C ILE A 30 -5.53 -11.66 -6.38
N GLU A 31 -5.75 -11.88 -7.67
CA GLU A 31 -6.81 -12.74 -8.18
C GLU A 31 -6.59 -14.21 -7.76
N PHE A 32 -5.34 -14.64 -7.64
CA PHE A 32 -4.99 -15.96 -7.13
C PHE A 32 -5.44 -16.18 -5.68
N THR A 33 -5.53 -15.13 -4.86
CA THR A 33 -6.09 -15.19 -3.50
C THR A 33 -7.62 -15.14 -3.49
N GLY A 34 -8.26 -14.98 -4.64
CA GLY A 34 -9.71 -14.95 -4.77
C GLY A 34 -10.33 -13.55 -4.79
N HIS A 35 -9.49 -12.50 -4.78
CA HIS A 35 -9.95 -11.12 -4.77
C HIS A 35 -9.77 -10.45 -6.14
N LYS A 36 -10.77 -9.70 -6.56
CA LYS A 36 -10.71 -8.92 -7.81
C LYS A 36 -9.94 -7.63 -7.60
N VAL A 37 -9.06 -7.29 -8.54
CA VAL A 37 -8.56 -5.92 -8.66
C VAL A 37 -9.56 -5.09 -9.45
N ILE A 38 -10.10 -4.05 -8.83
CA ILE A 38 -11.05 -3.09 -9.41
C ILE A 38 -10.22 -1.87 -9.83
N THR A 39 -10.11 -1.63 -11.13
CA THR A 39 -9.26 -0.55 -11.63
C THR A 39 -10.06 0.73 -11.87
N LEU A 40 -9.54 1.86 -11.39
CA LEU A 40 -10.01 3.21 -11.68
C LEU A 40 -8.96 3.97 -12.49
N PRO A 41 -9.37 4.97 -13.28
CA PRO A 41 -8.42 5.79 -14.02
C PRO A 41 -7.52 6.57 -13.05
N GLY A 42 -6.21 6.52 -13.29
CA GLY A 42 -5.22 7.28 -12.53
C GLY A 42 -4.80 8.56 -13.26
N LYS A 43 -4.48 9.61 -12.50
CA LYS A 43 -3.85 10.81 -13.04
C LYS A 43 -2.39 10.84 -12.66
N GLU A 44 -1.51 10.71 -13.65
CA GLU A 44 -0.06 10.58 -13.42
C GLU A 44 0.27 9.41 -12.47
N GLY A 45 -0.50 8.32 -12.54
CA GLY A 45 -0.36 7.16 -11.67
C GLY A 45 -0.96 7.32 -10.27
N LYS A 46 -1.57 8.45 -9.94
CA LYS A 46 -2.21 8.70 -8.65
C LYS A 46 -3.71 8.45 -8.70
N MET A 47 -4.26 7.90 -7.63
CA MET A 47 -5.68 7.91 -7.33
C MET A 47 -6.10 9.32 -6.93
N GLU A 48 -7.15 9.85 -7.55
CA GLU A 48 -7.77 11.10 -7.10
C GLU A 48 -8.93 10.79 -6.14
N ALA A 49 -8.97 11.47 -5.00
CA ALA A 49 -10.03 11.27 -3.99
C ALA A 49 -11.43 11.47 -4.56
N LYS A 50 -11.57 12.44 -5.48
CA LYS A 50 -12.84 12.70 -6.17
C LYS A 50 -13.29 11.51 -7.02
N THR A 51 -12.40 10.92 -7.80
CA THR A 51 -12.70 9.74 -8.63
C THR A 51 -13.09 8.54 -7.77
N LEU A 52 -12.41 8.37 -6.64
CA LEU A 52 -12.74 7.33 -5.68
C LEU A 52 -14.12 7.56 -5.04
N ASP A 53 -14.42 8.78 -4.62
CA ASP A 53 -15.69 9.14 -3.98
C ASP A 53 -16.87 8.95 -4.94
N GLU A 54 -16.73 9.42 -6.19
CA GLU A 54 -17.74 9.24 -7.25
C GLU A 54 -17.98 7.76 -7.53
N PHE A 55 -16.92 6.96 -7.67
CA PHE A 55 -17.05 5.52 -7.89
C PHE A 55 -17.78 4.80 -6.75
N MET A 56 -17.44 5.14 -5.50
CA MET A 56 -18.08 4.52 -4.33
C MET A 56 -19.54 4.95 -4.19
N ASP A 57 -19.85 6.21 -4.48
CA ASP A 57 -21.23 6.72 -4.45
C ASP A 57 -22.09 6.04 -5.53
N ASP A 58 -21.59 5.97 -6.75
CA ASP A 58 -22.25 5.29 -7.87
C ASP A 58 -22.48 3.80 -7.55
N PHE A 59 -21.47 3.12 -7.01
CA PHE A 59 -21.57 1.71 -6.62
C PHE A 59 -22.67 1.48 -5.58
N LEU A 60 -22.75 2.32 -4.55
CA LEU A 60 -23.74 2.14 -3.47
C LEU A 60 -25.18 2.50 -3.90
N HIS A 61 -25.33 3.29 -4.96
CA HIS A 61 -26.63 3.65 -5.52
C HIS A 61 -27.05 2.78 -6.72
N ASP A 62 -26.21 1.83 -7.13
CA ASP A 62 -26.56 0.87 -8.18
C ASP A 62 -27.49 -0.21 -7.63
N ASP A 63 -28.67 -0.32 -8.18
CA ASP A 63 -29.65 -1.37 -7.82
C ASP A 63 -29.09 -2.80 -8.00
N ASN A 64 -28.04 -2.97 -8.80
CA ASN A 64 -27.36 -4.23 -9.06
C ASN A 64 -26.07 -4.43 -8.26
N ALA A 65 -25.74 -3.56 -7.33
CA ALA A 65 -24.50 -3.65 -6.53
C ALA A 65 -24.32 -5.03 -5.88
N ALA A 66 -25.40 -5.67 -5.45
CA ALA A 66 -25.38 -7.02 -4.87
C ALA A 66 -24.91 -8.14 -5.82
N HIS A 67 -24.82 -7.87 -7.13
CA HIS A 67 -24.29 -8.79 -8.14
C HIS A 67 -22.83 -8.52 -8.47
N SER A 68 -22.23 -7.48 -7.89
CA SER A 68 -20.87 -7.04 -8.13
C SER A 68 -19.96 -7.35 -6.95
N VAL A 69 -18.65 -7.41 -7.21
CA VAL A 69 -17.65 -7.54 -6.15
C VAL A 69 -17.65 -6.26 -5.32
N TYR A 70 -17.82 -6.37 -4.00
CA TYR A 70 -17.83 -5.23 -3.11
C TYR A 70 -16.42 -4.59 -2.99
N PRO A 71 -16.26 -3.30 -3.17
CA PRO A 71 -14.98 -2.62 -3.01
C PRO A 71 -14.63 -2.44 -1.52
N GLY A 72 -13.80 -3.35 -0.96
CA GLY A 72 -13.46 -3.38 0.47
C GLY A 72 -12.15 -2.68 0.83
N MET A 73 -11.32 -2.37 -0.16
CA MET A 73 -9.99 -1.79 0.09
C MET A 73 -9.59 -0.87 -1.06
N VAL A 74 -8.86 0.19 -0.74
CA VAL A 74 -8.11 1.02 -1.69
C VAL A 74 -6.63 0.73 -1.55
N TYR A 75 -5.94 0.52 -2.66
CA TYR A 75 -4.50 0.31 -2.73
C TYR A 75 -3.86 1.40 -3.57
N ILE A 76 -2.92 2.13 -2.97
CA ILE A 76 -2.12 3.15 -3.65
C ILE A 76 -0.64 2.85 -3.48
N THR A 77 0.17 3.19 -4.48
CA THR A 77 1.63 3.03 -4.43
C THR A 77 2.31 4.38 -4.15
N MET A 78 3.23 4.42 -3.20
CA MET A 78 3.91 5.65 -2.80
C MET A 78 5.43 5.46 -2.68
N PRO A 79 6.25 6.06 -3.58
CA PRO A 79 5.88 6.77 -4.83
C PRO A 79 5.16 5.89 -5.84
N THR A 80 4.42 6.50 -6.77
CA THR A 80 3.74 5.76 -7.84
C THR A 80 4.75 5.08 -8.78
N GLU A 81 4.26 4.22 -9.67
CA GLU A 81 5.05 3.56 -10.70
C GLU A 81 5.71 4.55 -11.68
N TYR A 82 5.16 5.76 -11.79
CA TYR A 82 5.73 6.85 -12.61
C TYR A 82 6.68 7.77 -11.82
N GLY A 83 6.91 7.47 -10.54
CA GLY A 83 7.76 8.28 -9.66
C GLY A 83 7.09 9.56 -9.15
N THR A 84 5.78 9.73 -9.38
CA THR A 84 5.03 10.85 -8.82
C THR A 84 4.74 10.65 -7.33
N LEU A 85 4.56 11.74 -6.61
CA LEU A 85 4.31 11.72 -5.17
C LEU A 85 2.88 12.17 -4.86
N TYR A 86 2.27 11.50 -3.90
CA TYR A 86 1.11 12.06 -3.20
C TYR A 86 1.57 13.17 -2.26
N SER A 87 0.87 14.29 -2.22
CA SER A 87 1.03 15.27 -1.16
C SER A 87 0.31 14.81 0.12
N ALA A 88 0.64 15.45 1.25
CA ALA A 88 -0.08 15.22 2.50
C ALA A 88 -1.59 15.42 2.34
N LYS A 89 -1.98 16.44 1.56
CA LYS A 89 -3.39 16.70 1.24
C LYS A 89 -4.02 15.59 0.39
N ASP A 90 -3.33 15.11 -0.67
CA ASP A 90 -3.86 14.02 -1.49
C ASP A 90 -4.12 12.76 -0.64
N LEU A 91 -3.17 12.42 0.26
CA LEU A 91 -3.29 11.26 1.13
C LEU A 91 -4.43 11.42 2.13
N ASP A 92 -4.56 12.60 2.75
CA ASP A 92 -5.65 12.91 3.69
C ASP A 92 -7.02 12.84 3.00
N ASP A 93 -7.16 13.47 1.83
CA ASP A 93 -8.41 13.48 1.06
C ASP A 93 -8.83 12.02 0.70
N ILE A 94 -7.91 11.17 0.24
CA ILE A 94 -8.18 9.75 -0.05
C ILE A 94 -8.57 9.00 1.23
N TYR A 95 -7.83 9.22 2.32
CA TYR A 95 -8.12 8.56 3.60
C TYR A 95 -9.50 8.93 4.15
N GLN A 96 -9.91 10.20 4.03
CA GLN A 96 -11.24 10.65 4.41
C GLN A 96 -12.34 9.96 3.60
N VAL A 97 -12.13 9.75 2.29
CA VAL A 97 -13.06 8.96 1.46
C VAL A 97 -13.12 7.52 1.95
N CYS A 98 -11.96 6.90 2.23
CA CYS A 98 -11.95 5.54 2.78
C CYS A 98 -12.71 5.45 4.11
N GLN A 99 -12.53 6.42 5.02
CA GLN A 99 -13.26 6.47 6.29
C GLN A 99 -14.77 6.67 6.09
N LYS A 100 -15.18 7.53 5.14
CA LYS A 100 -16.59 7.75 4.78
C LYS A 100 -17.31 6.46 4.41
N TYR A 101 -16.64 5.59 3.65
CA TYR A 101 -17.21 4.33 3.15
C TYR A 101 -16.81 3.09 3.98
N HIS A 102 -16.07 3.27 5.07
CA HIS A 102 -15.59 2.19 5.94
C HIS A 102 -14.77 1.13 5.18
N ILE A 103 -13.95 1.55 4.24
CA ILE A 103 -13.03 0.69 3.48
C ILE A 103 -11.58 0.98 3.89
N VAL A 104 -10.73 -0.02 3.74
CA VAL A 104 -9.32 0.04 4.18
C VAL A 104 -8.46 0.81 3.18
N LEU A 105 -7.60 1.72 3.64
CA LEU A 105 -6.53 2.29 2.83
C LEU A 105 -5.21 1.54 3.07
N TYR A 106 -4.73 0.89 2.03
CA TYR A 106 -3.43 0.20 2.00
C TYR A 106 -2.43 0.96 1.13
N VAL A 107 -1.30 1.34 1.72
CA VAL A 107 -0.21 2.05 1.00
C VAL A 107 0.96 1.10 0.72
N ASP A 108 1.22 0.90 -0.56
CA ASP A 108 2.40 0.20 -1.05
C ASP A 108 3.62 1.12 -0.97
N GLY A 109 4.52 0.80 -0.07
CA GLY A 109 5.76 1.53 0.16
C GLY A 109 7.00 0.81 -0.39
N ALA A 110 6.91 0.11 -1.54
CA ALA A 110 8.06 -0.59 -2.15
C ALA A 110 9.29 0.31 -2.37
N ARG A 111 9.09 1.62 -2.46
CA ARG A 111 10.11 2.65 -2.58
C ARG A 111 9.89 3.79 -1.59
N LEU A 112 9.39 3.47 -0.41
CA LEU A 112 8.88 4.45 0.56
C LEU A 112 9.93 5.46 1.00
N GLY A 113 11.15 5.01 1.29
CA GLY A 113 12.23 5.89 1.71
C GLY A 113 12.59 6.93 0.65
N TYR A 114 12.60 6.55 -0.63
CA TYR A 114 12.83 7.50 -1.72
C TYR A 114 11.74 8.57 -1.76
N GLY A 115 10.47 8.18 -1.63
CA GLY A 115 9.35 9.09 -1.58
C GLY A 115 9.41 10.04 -0.39
N LEU A 116 9.61 9.51 0.83
CA LEU A 116 9.67 10.30 2.05
C LEU A 116 10.87 11.27 2.11
N THR A 117 11.95 10.95 1.39
CA THR A 117 13.17 11.79 1.36
C THR A 117 13.31 12.64 0.10
N ALA A 118 12.33 12.59 -0.79
CA ALA A 118 12.32 13.46 -1.96
C ALA A 118 12.20 14.95 -1.55
N PRO A 119 12.91 15.88 -2.23
CA PRO A 119 12.89 17.28 -1.85
C PRO A 119 11.50 17.94 -1.85
N THR A 120 10.57 17.38 -2.61
CA THR A 120 9.20 17.89 -2.73
C THR A 120 8.20 17.16 -1.82
N SER A 121 8.64 16.18 -1.04
CA SER A 121 7.78 15.44 -0.13
C SER A 121 7.41 16.27 1.10
N ASP A 122 6.14 16.32 1.41
CA ASP A 122 5.59 16.91 2.64
C ASP A 122 5.03 15.85 3.60
N ILE A 123 5.24 14.55 3.29
CA ILE A 123 4.80 13.41 4.09
C ILE A 123 5.97 12.87 4.91
N THR A 124 5.71 12.62 6.18
CA THR A 124 6.63 11.90 7.08
C THR A 124 6.08 10.52 7.43
N LEU A 125 6.92 9.61 7.91
CA LEU A 125 6.45 8.28 8.34
C LEU A 125 5.37 8.35 9.44
N PRO A 126 5.49 9.21 10.47
CA PRO A 126 4.40 9.41 11.43
C PRO A 126 3.12 10.03 10.83
N TYR A 127 3.24 10.84 9.77
CA TYR A 127 2.05 11.36 9.06
C TYR A 127 1.36 10.22 8.31
N LEU A 128 2.12 9.44 7.52
CA LEU A 128 1.61 8.29 6.79
C LEU A 128 0.86 7.33 7.71
N SER A 129 1.46 6.99 8.87
CA SER A 129 0.84 6.03 9.81
C SER A 129 -0.48 6.50 10.42
N ARG A 130 -0.80 7.79 10.37
CA ARG A 130 -2.09 8.34 10.82
C ARG A 130 -3.12 8.48 9.71
N HIS A 131 -2.71 8.33 8.46
CA HIS A 131 -3.55 8.56 7.28
C HIS A 131 -3.60 7.33 6.36
N CYS A 132 -3.46 6.13 6.94
CA CYS A 132 -3.76 4.85 6.29
C CYS A 132 -3.97 3.77 7.36
N ASP A 133 -4.57 2.67 6.98
CA ASP A 133 -4.85 1.54 7.88
C ASP A 133 -3.73 0.51 7.88
N VAL A 134 -3.06 0.37 6.76
CA VAL A 134 -1.90 -0.52 6.59
C VAL A 134 -0.96 0.05 5.54
N PHE A 135 0.32 -0.13 5.75
CA PHE A 135 1.33 0.13 4.73
C PHE A 135 2.48 -0.86 4.85
N TYR A 136 3.27 -1.02 3.80
CA TYR A 136 4.52 -1.71 3.97
C TYR A 136 5.73 -0.81 3.64
N ILE A 137 6.83 -1.12 4.28
CA ILE A 137 8.12 -0.46 4.11
C ILE A 137 8.96 -1.35 3.23
N GLY A 138 9.30 -0.87 2.03
CA GLY A 138 10.19 -1.56 1.12
C GLY A 138 11.58 -1.74 1.73
N GLY A 139 12.12 -2.96 1.67
CA GLY A 139 13.46 -3.25 2.14
C GLY A 139 14.45 -3.46 0.99
N THR A 140 14.09 -4.29 0.03
CA THR A 140 15.00 -4.78 -1.01
C THR A 140 15.50 -3.72 -1.98
N LYS A 141 14.76 -2.62 -2.15
CA LYS A 141 15.19 -1.48 -2.98
C LYS A 141 15.98 -0.45 -2.18
N GLU A 142 16.00 -0.56 -0.85
CA GLU A 142 16.54 0.44 0.08
C GLU A 142 17.59 -0.14 1.03
N GLY A 143 18.30 -1.18 0.58
CA GLY A 143 19.51 -1.69 1.25
C GLY A 143 19.35 -3.01 1.97
N ALA A 144 18.14 -3.57 2.13
CA ALA A 144 17.97 -4.91 2.65
C ALA A 144 18.30 -5.98 1.60
N LEU A 145 18.81 -7.11 2.01
CA LEU A 145 19.05 -8.28 1.14
C LEU A 145 17.74 -8.95 0.73
N CYS A 146 16.73 -8.95 1.60
CA CYS A 146 15.43 -9.55 1.37
C CYS A 146 14.39 -9.00 2.34
N GLY A 147 13.11 -9.17 1.97
CA GLY A 147 11.98 -8.90 2.84
C GLY A 147 11.47 -7.48 2.84
N GLU A 148 10.28 -7.36 3.39
CA GLU A 148 9.50 -6.13 3.55
C GLU A 148 8.94 -6.10 4.97
N ALA A 149 8.69 -4.91 5.52
CA ALA A 149 8.02 -4.77 6.81
C ALA A 149 6.60 -4.25 6.62
N VAL A 150 5.61 -5.01 7.08
CA VAL A 150 4.20 -4.59 7.06
C VAL A 150 3.85 -3.92 8.39
N VAL A 151 3.19 -2.76 8.31
CA VAL A 151 2.75 -1.98 9.47
C VAL A 151 1.22 -1.86 9.45
N PHE A 152 0.59 -2.40 10.48
CA PHE A 152 -0.82 -2.21 10.79
C PHE A 152 -0.94 -1.04 11.77
N THR A 153 -1.55 0.07 11.34
CA THR A 153 -1.41 1.37 12.02
C THR A 153 -2.29 1.53 13.25
N HIS A 154 -3.39 0.78 13.33
CA HIS A 154 -4.40 0.87 14.38
C HIS A 154 -4.55 -0.43 15.18
N ASN A 155 -3.51 -1.24 15.25
CA ASN A 155 -3.57 -2.60 15.82
C ASN A 155 -4.68 -3.44 15.17
N ASN A 156 -4.89 -3.24 13.88
CA ASN A 156 -5.97 -3.78 13.04
C ASN A 156 -5.54 -5.02 12.24
N ALA A 157 -4.43 -5.66 12.59
CA ALA A 157 -4.05 -6.94 12.02
C ALA A 157 -5.10 -8.00 12.37
N HIS A 158 -5.45 -8.85 11.40
CA HIS A 158 -6.35 -9.97 11.64
C HIS A 158 -5.81 -10.88 12.77
N GLU A 159 -6.67 -11.35 13.65
CA GLU A 159 -6.28 -12.20 14.79
C GLU A 159 -5.40 -13.38 14.37
N HIS A 160 -5.70 -14.02 13.24
CA HIS A 160 -4.99 -15.15 12.68
C HIS A 160 -4.06 -14.78 11.51
N PHE A 161 -3.54 -13.55 11.48
CA PHE A 161 -2.68 -13.08 10.39
C PHE A 161 -1.50 -14.03 10.10
N PHE A 162 -0.83 -14.54 11.12
CA PHE A 162 0.30 -15.48 10.93
C PHE A 162 -0.12 -16.82 10.32
N ASN A 163 -1.37 -17.26 10.51
CA ASN A 163 -1.89 -18.44 9.86
C ASN A 163 -2.00 -18.22 8.34
N ILE A 164 -2.48 -17.06 7.93
CA ILE A 164 -2.59 -16.65 6.52
C ILE A 164 -1.19 -16.49 5.92
N VAL A 165 -0.27 -15.82 6.61
CA VAL A 165 1.14 -15.71 6.21
C VAL A 165 1.75 -17.09 5.99
N LYS A 166 1.44 -18.07 6.87
CA LYS A 166 1.92 -19.45 6.74
C LYS A 166 1.32 -20.16 5.54
N GLN A 167 0.02 -20.01 5.30
CA GLN A 167 -0.67 -20.59 4.13
C GLN A 167 -0.07 -20.11 2.82
N HIS A 168 0.27 -18.83 2.73
CA HIS A 168 0.91 -18.20 1.57
C HIS A 168 2.40 -18.55 1.42
N GLY A 169 2.97 -19.36 2.30
CA GLY A 169 4.39 -19.72 2.29
C GLY A 169 5.34 -18.59 2.71
N ALA A 170 4.80 -17.47 3.21
CA ALA A 170 5.56 -16.28 3.57
C ALA A 170 6.10 -16.32 5.03
N LEU A 171 5.70 -17.29 5.85
CA LEU A 171 6.26 -17.48 7.19
C LEU A 171 7.56 -18.27 7.11
N MET A 172 8.65 -17.58 6.92
CA MET A 172 9.98 -18.16 6.72
C MET A 172 10.58 -18.66 8.04
N ALA A 173 11.24 -19.82 7.98
CA ALA A 173 12.12 -20.23 9.07
C ALA A 173 13.26 -19.20 9.23
N LYS A 174 13.56 -18.84 10.49
CA LYS A 174 14.59 -17.82 10.80
C LYS A 174 14.26 -16.41 10.25
N SER A 175 12.99 -16.04 10.19
CA SER A 175 12.51 -14.71 9.79
C SER A 175 13.15 -13.55 10.60
N ARG A 176 13.74 -13.83 11.76
CA ARG A 176 14.53 -12.84 12.51
C ARG A 176 15.65 -12.20 11.70
N LEU A 177 16.15 -12.86 10.63
CA LEU A 177 17.15 -12.26 9.73
C LEU A 177 16.59 -11.04 8.99
N ILE A 178 15.30 -11.05 8.66
CA ILE A 178 14.60 -9.90 8.10
C ILE A 178 14.46 -8.82 9.15
N GLY A 179 14.03 -9.18 10.37
CA GLY A 179 13.92 -8.23 11.48
C GLY A 179 15.24 -7.51 11.79
N CYS A 180 16.35 -8.23 11.85
CA CYS A 180 17.68 -7.63 12.06
C CYS A 180 18.07 -6.64 10.97
N GLN A 181 17.68 -6.87 9.70
CA GLN A 181 17.94 -5.92 8.62
C GLN A 181 17.16 -4.61 8.83
N PHE A 182 15.87 -4.72 9.19
CA PHE A 182 15.07 -3.52 9.48
C PHE A 182 15.55 -2.81 10.75
N GLU A 183 15.95 -3.53 11.79
CA GLU A 183 16.58 -2.93 12.96
C GLU A 183 17.83 -2.13 12.56
N ALA A 184 18.72 -2.70 11.75
CA ALA A 184 19.90 -2.01 11.25
C ALA A 184 19.56 -0.79 10.38
N LEU A 185 18.59 -0.92 9.46
CA LEU A 185 18.16 0.15 8.57
C LEU A 185 17.54 1.33 9.34
N PHE A 186 16.82 1.07 10.42
CA PHE A 186 16.20 2.13 11.23
C PHE A 186 17.08 2.62 12.39
N THR A 187 18.28 2.01 12.58
CA THR A 187 19.29 2.53 13.49
C THR A 187 20.01 3.71 12.85
N ASP A 188 20.20 4.78 13.62
CA ASP A 188 20.94 5.99 13.22
C ASP A 188 20.47 6.59 11.87
N ASP A 189 19.18 6.50 11.59
CA ASP A 189 18.54 7.08 10.39
C ASP A 189 19.09 6.51 9.05
N LEU A 190 19.66 5.30 9.06
CA LEU A 190 20.34 4.73 7.91
C LEU A 190 19.40 4.55 6.71
N TYR A 191 18.15 4.07 6.93
CA TYR A 191 17.14 3.91 5.89
C TYR A 191 16.92 5.19 5.06
N PHE A 192 16.71 6.30 5.76
CA PHE A 192 16.51 7.61 5.10
C PHE A 192 17.81 8.19 4.53
N THR A 193 18.95 7.88 5.14
CA THR A 193 20.25 8.31 4.63
C THR A 193 20.60 7.64 3.31
N VAL A 194 20.37 6.35 3.18
CA VAL A 194 20.52 5.59 1.92
C VAL A 194 19.57 6.14 0.86
N SER A 195 18.33 6.39 1.23
CA SER A 195 17.30 6.90 0.32
C SER A 195 17.61 8.31 -0.19
N ARG A 196 18.04 9.22 0.70
CA ARG A 196 18.52 10.57 0.31
C ARG A 196 19.71 10.50 -0.63
N HIS A 197 20.64 9.57 -0.38
CA HIS A 197 21.79 9.38 -1.26
C HIS A 197 21.36 8.92 -2.66
N ALA A 198 20.45 7.95 -2.74
CA ALA A 198 19.92 7.45 -4.02
C ALA A 198 19.23 8.57 -4.81
N ASN A 199 18.36 9.36 -4.18
CA ASN A 199 17.71 10.51 -4.81
C ASN A 199 18.75 11.49 -5.38
N LYS A 200 19.77 11.83 -4.59
CA LYS A 200 20.86 12.72 -5.05
C LYS A 200 21.67 12.16 -6.22
N MET A 201 21.79 10.84 -6.31
CA MET A 201 22.47 10.21 -7.47
C MET A 201 21.61 10.24 -8.72
N ALA A 202 20.30 10.09 -8.56
CA ALA A 202 19.35 10.13 -9.68
C ALA A 202 19.20 11.54 -10.32
N GLU A 203 19.50 12.61 -9.57
CA GLU A 203 19.50 14.00 -10.06
C GLU A 203 20.70 14.37 -10.96
N ARG A 204 21.72 13.51 -11.07
CA ARG A 204 22.93 13.72 -11.87
C ARG A 204 22.79 13.20 -13.29
#